data_940dc4316ab07f8e8625dd1d40e41328
#
_entry.id   940dc4316ab07f8e8625dd1d40e41328
#
_cell.length_a   1.000
_cell.length_b   1.000
_cell.length_c   1.000
_cell.angle_alpha   90.00
_cell.angle_beta   90.00
_cell.angle_gamma   90.00
#
_symmetry.space_group_name_H-M   'P 1'
#
loop_
_entity.id
_entity.type
_entity.pdbx_description
1 polymer ?
#
loop_
_entity_poly.entity_id
_entity_poly.type
_entity_poly.pdbx_seq_one_letter_code
_entity_poly.pdbx_strand_id
1 'polypeptide(L)'
;MKKNFGLCEGRHEIPVDQYIFGTVIEDPTDTEGLAVKAANVFASNDIEAGDEIGIYVTGLTVALIAAIVAAKEIRASVTLYHFDRETGSYFPQSV
;
A
#
# COMPACT_ATOMS: atom_id res chain seq x y z
N MET A 1 -1.31 -14.19 -8.05
CA MET A 1 -0.77 -12.95 -8.62
C MET A 1 -0.24 -12.07 -7.49
N LYS A 2 0.82 -11.33 -7.76
CA LYS A 2 1.36 -10.37 -6.80
C LYS A 2 1.50 -9.01 -7.46
N LYS A 3 1.05 -7.95 -6.78
CA LYS A 3 1.30 -6.58 -7.21
C LYS A 3 1.87 -5.76 -6.07
N ASN A 4 2.77 -4.85 -6.40
CA ASN A 4 3.44 -3.98 -5.44
C ASN A 4 2.94 -2.55 -5.59
N PHE A 5 2.65 -1.93 -4.46
CA PHE A 5 2.11 -0.57 -4.40
C PHE A 5 2.94 0.30 -3.47
N GLY A 6 3.05 1.58 -3.84
CA GLY A 6 3.44 2.62 -2.92
C GLY A 6 2.19 3.28 -2.32
N LEU A 7 2.36 4.06 -1.28
CA LEU A 7 1.24 4.79 -0.66
C LEU A 7 1.00 6.11 -1.40
N CYS A 8 1.93 7.05 -1.26
CA CYS A 8 1.92 8.29 -2.02
C CYS A 8 3.22 8.43 -2.79
N GLU A 9 3.14 8.99 -3.99
CA GLU A 9 4.33 9.33 -4.75
C GLU A 9 5.15 10.39 -4.01
N GLY A 10 6.43 10.11 -3.81
CA GLY A 10 7.32 10.98 -3.07
C GLY A 10 8.57 11.32 -3.84
N ARG A 11 9.60 11.78 -3.10
CA ARG A 11 10.87 12.21 -3.68
C ARG A 11 11.71 11.04 -4.19
N HIS A 12 11.54 9.87 -3.61
CA HIS A 12 12.34 8.70 -3.94
C HIS A 12 11.55 7.77 -4.83
N GLU A 13 12.21 7.26 -5.84
CA GLU A 13 11.63 6.17 -6.63
C GLU A 13 11.66 4.89 -5.83
N ILE A 14 10.55 4.16 -5.87
CA ILE A 14 10.43 2.85 -5.28
C ILE A 14 9.93 1.86 -6.35
N PRO A 15 10.30 0.58 -6.25
CA PRO A 15 9.98 -0.40 -7.30
C PRO A 15 8.53 -0.89 -7.21
N VAL A 16 7.59 0.00 -7.52
CA VAL A 16 6.16 -0.30 -7.41
C VAL A 16 5.46 -0.16 -8.76
N ASP A 17 4.34 -0.86 -8.90
CA ASP A 17 3.52 -0.79 -10.10
C ASP A 17 2.69 0.49 -10.13
N GLN A 18 2.21 0.93 -8.98
CA GLN A 18 1.50 2.21 -8.85
C GLN A 18 1.41 2.66 -7.39
N TYR A 19 0.94 3.89 -7.21
CA TYR A 19 0.71 4.48 -5.88
C TYR A 19 -0.79 4.48 -5.59
N ILE A 20 -1.16 4.00 -4.39
CA ILE A 20 -2.58 3.87 -4.00
C ILE A 20 -3.26 5.23 -3.92
N PHE A 21 -2.58 6.21 -3.33
CA PHE A 21 -3.16 7.53 -3.05
C PHE A 21 -2.66 8.64 -3.98
N GLY A 22 -1.94 8.28 -5.04
CA GLY A 22 -1.42 9.27 -5.98
C GLY A 22 -0.33 10.14 -5.36
N THR A 23 -0.42 11.45 -5.56
CA THR A 23 0.61 12.39 -5.13
C THR A 23 0.33 13.04 -3.78
N VAL A 24 -0.94 13.15 -3.39
CA VAL A 24 -1.33 13.84 -2.17
C VAL A 24 -2.59 13.21 -1.56
N ILE A 25 -2.65 13.22 -0.23
CA ILE A 25 -3.84 12.86 0.53
C ILE A 25 -4.45 14.17 1.03
N GLU A 26 -5.63 14.53 0.53
CA GLU A 26 -6.28 15.79 0.86
C GLU A 26 -6.75 15.85 2.30
N ASP A 27 -7.33 14.75 2.79
CA ASP A 27 -7.84 14.68 4.16
C ASP A 27 -7.37 13.39 4.85
N PRO A 28 -6.24 13.47 5.58
CA PRO A 28 -5.71 12.29 6.28
C PRO A 28 -6.54 11.87 7.48
N THR A 29 -7.56 12.64 7.87
CA THR A 29 -8.45 12.29 8.97
C THR A 29 -9.64 11.45 8.51
N ASP A 30 -9.92 11.41 7.22
CA ASP A 30 -11.00 10.62 6.64
C ASP A 30 -10.53 9.17 6.44
N THR A 31 -10.41 8.43 7.52
CA THR A 31 -9.89 7.06 7.50
C THR A 31 -10.76 6.11 6.69
N GLU A 32 -12.08 6.28 6.73
CA GLU A 32 -13.00 5.47 5.91
C GLU A 32 -12.82 5.75 4.43
N GLY A 33 -12.71 7.02 4.05
CA GLY A 33 -12.48 7.42 2.66
C GLY A 33 -11.15 6.90 2.13
N LEU A 34 -10.12 6.89 2.94
CA LEU A 34 -8.82 6.32 2.56
C LEU A 34 -8.94 4.82 2.29
N ALA A 35 -9.64 4.08 3.15
CA ALA A 35 -9.85 2.65 2.96
C ALA A 35 -10.67 2.35 1.71
N VAL A 36 -11.71 3.13 1.44
CA VAL A 36 -12.53 3.00 0.22
C VAL A 36 -11.67 3.25 -1.02
N LYS A 37 -10.83 4.27 -1.00
CA LYS A 37 -9.94 4.56 -2.12
C LYS A 37 -8.96 3.41 -2.38
N ALA A 38 -8.37 2.87 -1.32
CA ALA A 38 -7.47 1.72 -1.45
C ALA A 38 -8.21 0.50 -2.04
N ALA A 39 -9.41 0.22 -1.56
CA ALA A 39 -10.23 -0.88 -2.08
C ALA A 39 -10.52 -0.71 -3.57
N ASN A 40 -10.85 0.52 -4.00
CA ASN A 40 -11.11 0.81 -5.40
C ASN A 40 -9.87 0.61 -6.27
N VAL A 41 -8.70 0.99 -5.77
CA VAL A 41 -7.44 0.78 -6.49
C VAL A 41 -7.15 -0.71 -6.64
N PHE A 42 -7.33 -1.48 -5.60
CA PHE A 42 -7.13 -2.93 -5.67
C PHE A 42 -8.10 -3.58 -6.64
N ALA A 43 -9.37 -3.19 -6.62
CA ALA A 43 -10.35 -3.68 -7.56
C ALA A 43 -9.98 -3.33 -9.02
N SER A 44 -9.51 -2.11 -9.25
CA SER A 44 -9.06 -1.67 -10.58
C SER A 44 -7.86 -2.45 -11.10
N ASN A 45 -7.11 -3.06 -10.20
CA ASN A 45 -5.95 -3.89 -10.53
C ASN A 45 -6.28 -5.37 -10.56
N ASP A 46 -7.55 -5.73 -10.51
CA ASP A 46 -8.04 -7.11 -10.55
C ASP A 46 -7.50 -7.97 -9.40
N ILE A 47 -7.26 -7.37 -8.25
CA ILE A 47 -6.83 -8.12 -7.06
C ILE A 47 -8.00 -8.93 -6.53
N GLU A 48 -7.79 -10.22 -6.35
CA GLU A 48 -8.78 -11.16 -5.86
C GLU A 48 -8.34 -11.81 -4.56
N ALA A 49 -9.28 -12.49 -3.91
CA ALA A 49 -8.97 -13.26 -2.71
C ALA A 49 -7.85 -14.27 -2.99
N GLY A 50 -6.87 -14.34 -2.11
CA GLY A 50 -5.71 -15.19 -2.27
C GLY A 50 -4.53 -14.57 -3.01
N ASP A 51 -4.74 -13.42 -3.66
CA ASP A 51 -3.63 -12.69 -4.28
C ASP A 51 -2.76 -12.03 -3.22
N GLU A 52 -1.53 -11.70 -3.60
CA GLU A 52 -0.59 -11.04 -2.70
C GLU A 52 -0.43 -9.57 -3.07
N ILE A 53 -0.52 -8.71 -2.06
CA ILE A 53 -0.29 -7.28 -2.19
C ILE A 53 0.98 -6.92 -1.43
N GLY A 54 1.95 -6.37 -2.14
CA GLY A 54 3.14 -5.79 -1.53
C GLY A 54 2.94 -4.29 -1.34
N ILE A 55 3.24 -3.77 -0.16
CA ILE A 55 3.15 -2.34 0.13
C ILE A 55 4.50 -1.84 0.58
N TYR A 56 5.06 -0.89 -0.15
CA TYR A 56 6.31 -0.22 0.23
C TYR A 56 5.96 0.90 1.19
N VAL A 57 6.43 0.76 2.42
CA VAL A 57 6.04 1.63 3.54
C VAL A 57 6.76 2.97 3.46
N THR A 58 5.99 4.02 3.22
CA THR A 58 6.48 5.40 3.22
C THR A 58 5.40 6.32 3.79
N GLY A 59 5.81 7.41 4.44
CA GLY A 59 4.90 8.48 4.82
C GLY A 59 3.89 8.15 5.91
N LEU A 60 2.63 8.51 5.67
CA LEU A 60 1.59 8.54 6.69
C LEU A 60 1.11 7.17 7.16
N THR A 61 1.11 6.99 8.48
CA THR A 61 0.61 5.77 9.11
C THR A 61 -0.87 5.53 8.79
N VAL A 62 -1.70 6.58 8.76
CA VAL A 62 -3.13 6.42 8.45
C VAL A 62 -3.34 5.84 7.04
N ALA A 63 -2.50 6.21 6.08
CA ALA A 63 -2.57 5.68 4.73
C ALA A 63 -2.18 4.20 4.70
N LEU A 64 -1.13 3.84 5.43
CA LEU A 64 -0.69 2.45 5.54
C LEU A 64 -1.79 1.57 6.15
N ILE A 65 -2.39 2.01 7.24
CA ILE A 65 -3.46 1.28 7.92
C ILE A 65 -4.66 1.09 6.97
N ALA A 66 -5.05 2.16 6.26
CA ALA A 66 -6.16 2.09 5.31
C ALA A 66 -5.90 1.04 4.21
N ALA A 67 -4.68 1.00 3.69
CA ALA A 67 -4.31 0.03 2.66
C ALA A 67 -4.36 -1.41 3.21
N ILE A 68 -3.85 -1.64 4.43
CA ILE A 68 -3.89 -2.96 5.07
C ILE A 68 -5.33 -3.40 5.30
N VAL A 69 -6.16 -2.52 5.83
CA VAL A 69 -7.58 -2.83 6.09
C VAL A 69 -8.29 -3.22 4.80
N ALA A 70 -8.12 -2.43 3.74
CA ALA A 70 -8.74 -2.71 2.45
C ALA A 70 -8.27 -4.06 1.87
N ALA A 71 -6.98 -4.36 1.96
CA ALA A 71 -6.43 -5.63 1.49
C ALA A 71 -6.99 -6.83 2.25
N LYS A 72 -7.11 -6.71 3.58
CA LYS A 72 -7.65 -7.78 4.42
C LYS A 72 -9.14 -8.03 4.14
N GLU A 73 -9.90 -6.98 3.87
CA GLU A 73 -11.33 -7.12 3.55
C GLU A 73 -11.57 -7.93 2.28
N ILE A 74 -10.70 -7.82 1.29
CA ILE A 74 -10.81 -8.63 0.07
C ILE A 74 -10.07 -9.96 0.19
N ARG A 75 -9.55 -10.29 1.37
CA ARG A 75 -8.85 -11.54 1.67
C ARG A 75 -7.58 -11.75 0.84
N ALA A 76 -6.90 -10.67 0.50
CA ALA A 76 -5.57 -10.74 -0.07
C ALA A 76 -4.55 -10.87 1.05
N SER A 77 -3.42 -11.50 0.77
CA SER A 77 -2.30 -11.51 1.70
C SER A 77 -1.47 -10.24 1.51
N VAL A 78 -0.87 -9.75 2.59
CA VAL A 78 -0.13 -8.50 2.57
C VAL A 78 1.30 -8.71 3.04
N THR A 79 2.24 -8.17 2.28
CA THR A 79 3.64 -8.08 2.67
C THR A 79 4.03 -6.60 2.66
N LEU A 80 4.53 -6.12 3.79
CA LEU A 80 5.09 -4.77 3.88
C LEU A 80 6.57 -4.81 3.56
N TYR A 81 7.06 -3.81 2.85
CA TYR A 81 8.47 -3.63 2.58
C TYR A 81 8.95 -2.38 3.28
N HIS A 82 9.84 -2.56 4.25
CA HIS A 82 10.43 -1.49 5.04
C HIS A 82 11.83 -1.17 4.54
N PHE A 83 12.18 0.10 4.51
CA PHE A 83 13.52 0.51 4.12
C PHE A 83 14.47 0.44 5.32
N ASP A 84 15.61 -0.23 5.11
CA ASP A 84 16.69 -0.28 6.10
C ASP A 84 17.81 0.64 5.65
N ARG A 85 18.07 1.68 6.44
CA ARG A 85 19.11 2.66 6.13
C ARG A 85 20.52 2.08 6.19
N GLU A 86 20.74 1.10 7.03
CA GLU A 86 22.06 0.49 7.19
C GLU A 86 22.48 -0.29 5.95
N THR A 87 21.56 -1.05 5.38
CA THR A 87 21.84 -1.85 4.19
C THR A 87 21.50 -1.14 2.88
N GLY A 88 20.70 -0.07 2.95
CA GLY A 88 20.19 0.61 1.77
C GLY A 88 19.18 -0.21 0.98
N SER A 89 18.53 -1.18 1.59
CA SER A 89 17.59 -2.07 0.92
C SER A 89 16.30 -2.23 1.69
N TYR A 90 15.30 -2.84 1.07
CA TYR A 90 14.02 -3.14 1.68
C TYR A 90 14.01 -4.54 2.26
N PHE A 91 13.31 -4.72 3.38
CA PHE A 91 13.09 -6.03 3.96
C PHE A 91 11.61 -6.28 4.16
N PRO A 92 11.15 -7.54 3.99
CA PRO A 92 9.72 -7.86 4.03
C PRO A 92 9.22 -8.15 5.45
N GLN A 93 7.94 -7.84 5.67
CA GLN A 93 7.22 -8.24 6.85
C GLN A 93 5.81 -8.66 6.44
N SER A 94 5.43 -9.89 6.74
CA SER A 94 4.06 -10.37 6.49
C SER A 94 3.10 -9.85 7.56
N VAL A 95 1.93 -9.44 7.15
CA VAL A 95 0.89 -8.96 8.08
C VAL A 95 -0.45 -9.64 7.84
#